data_2d0a32cc96576f4aa400085156117f1a
#
_entry.id   2d0a32cc96576f4aa400085156117f1a
#
_cell.length_a   1.000
_cell.length_b   1.000
_cell.length_c   1.000
_cell.angle_alpha   90.00
_cell.angle_beta   90.00
_cell.angle_gamma   90.00
#
_symmetry.space_group_name_H-M   'P 1'
#
loop_
_entity.id
_entity.type
_entity.pdbx_description
1 polymer ?
#
loop_
_entity_poly.entity_id
_entity_poly.type
_entity_poly.pdbx_seq_one_letter_code
_entity_poly.pdbx_strand_id
1 'polypeptide(L)'
;MADYTPRMKAKYEAEIVKAMTEKFGYTNRLEVPKLDKITLNMGVGEASQDKKKVQTAAEEMALIAGQKPVITKAKKSIAQFKLREGMPIGAKVTLRRERMYEFLDRLVTIAMPRIRDFRGLNPKSFDGRGNYAMGLKEQIIFPEISYDKIEKVRGMDIIVTTTAKTDDEARELLRLFGFPFPREEAAEEQQAAA
;
A
#
# COMPACT_ATOMS: atom_id res chain seq x y z
N MET A 1 -17.73 -22.20 -12.35
CA MET A 1 -17.27 -20.81 -12.37
C MET A 1 -15.86 -20.84 -12.94
N ALA A 2 -15.53 -20.04 -13.95
CA ALA A 2 -14.16 -19.99 -14.46
C ALA A 2 -13.23 -19.54 -13.30
N ASP A 3 -12.12 -20.27 -13.09
CA ASP A 3 -11.12 -19.91 -12.11
C ASP A 3 -10.47 -18.60 -12.53
N TYR A 4 -10.96 -17.50 -11.95
CA TYR A 4 -10.40 -16.18 -12.19
C TYR A 4 -9.05 -16.08 -11.51
N THR A 5 -8.01 -15.84 -12.30
CA THR A 5 -6.65 -15.59 -11.79
C THR A 5 -6.30 -14.12 -12.03
N PRO A 6 -5.98 -13.35 -10.96
CA PRO A 6 -5.53 -11.97 -11.10
C PRO A 6 -4.32 -11.84 -12.01
N ARG A 7 -4.31 -10.83 -12.88
CA ARG A 7 -3.24 -10.57 -13.85
C ARG A 7 -1.86 -10.49 -13.19
N MET A 8 -1.75 -9.81 -12.06
CA MET A 8 -0.48 -9.67 -11.34
C MET A 8 -0.01 -10.98 -10.70
N LYS A 9 -0.93 -11.88 -10.31
CA LYS A 9 -0.58 -13.23 -9.85
C LYS A 9 -0.04 -14.07 -10.99
N ALA A 10 -0.69 -14.05 -12.14
CA ALA A 10 -0.21 -14.75 -13.34
C ALA A 10 1.18 -14.25 -13.78
N LYS A 11 1.40 -12.92 -13.76
CA LYS A 11 2.71 -12.31 -14.04
C LYS A 11 3.77 -12.76 -13.04
N TYR A 12 3.44 -12.84 -11.75
CA TYR A 12 4.36 -13.33 -10.73
C TYR A 12 4.82 -14.76 -11.04
N GLU A 13 3.90 -15.66 -11.35
CA GLU A 13 4.18 -17.09 -11.60
C GLU A 13 4.94 -17.32 -12.91
N ALA A 14 4.64 -16.54 -13.97
CA ALA A 14 5.20 -16.71 -15.30
C ALA A 14 6.58 -16.04 -15.47
N GLU A 15 6.73 -14.83 -14.97
CA GLU A 15 7.87 -13.95 -15.26
C GLU A 15 8.72 -13.65 -14.04
N ILE A 16 8.10 -13.17 -12.95
CA ILE A 16 8.82 -12.62 -11.79
C ILE A 16 9.63 -13.68 -11.08
N VAL A 17 9.07 -14.88 -10.88
CA VAL A 17 9.79 -16.00 -10.24
C VAL A 17 11.07 -16.34 -10.99
N LYS A 18 11.04 -16.36 -12.33
CA LYS A 18 12.22 -16.65 -13.16
C LYS A 18 13.27 -15.54 -13.03
N ALA A 19 12.85 -14.27 -13.21
CA ALA A 19 13.75 -13.12 -13.11
C ALA A 19 14.43 -13.01 -11.73
N MET A 20 13.69 -13.25 -10.65
CA MET A 20 14.21 -13.26 -9.29
C MET A 20 15.21 -14.40 -9.07
N THR A 21 14.92 -15.61 -9.59
CA THR A 21 15.80 -16.75 -9.49
C THR A 21 17.11 -16.52 -10.24
N GLU A 22 17.07 -15.95 -11.43
CA GLU A 22 18.25 -15.60 -12.23
C GLU A 22 19.11 -14.53 -11.54
N LYS A 23 18.48 -13.50 -10.95
CA LYS A 23 19.20 -12.38 -10.33
C LYS A 23 19.83 -12.73 -8.99
N PHE A 24 19.14 -13.48 -8.13
CA PHE A 24 19.58 -13.78 -6.76
C PHE A 24 20.08 -15.21 -6.56
N GLY A 25 19.97 -16.07 -7.58
CA GLY A 25 20.53 -17.43 -7.54
C GLY A 25 19.80 -18.39 -6.61
N TYR A 26 18.47 -18.24 -6.42
CA TYR A 26 17.70 -19.15 -5.58
C TYR A 26 17.72 -20.58 -6.13
N THR A 27 18.07 -21.54 -5.29
CA THR A 27 18.05 -22.97 -5.64
C THR A 27 16.67 -23.59 -5.51
N ASN A 28 15.86 -23.07 -4.59
CA ASN A 28 14.51 -23.55 -4.34
C ASN A 28 13.48 -22.48 -4.73
N ARG A 29 12.50 -22.87 -5.55
CA ARG A 29 11.37 -22.01 -5.93
C ARG A 29 10.59 -21.44 -4.74
N LEU A 30 10.56 -22.14 -3.61
CA LEU A 30 9.86 -21.70 -2.40
C LEU A 30 10.61 -20.59 -1.63
N GLU A 31 11.90 -20.40 -1.91
CA GLU A 31 12.70 -19.30 -1.33
C GLU A 31 12.46 -17.98 -2.04
N VAL A 32 11.95 -18.01 -3.27
CA VAL A 32 11.67 -16.79 -4.04
C VAL A 32 10.69 -15.91 -3.27
N PRO A 33 11.03 -14.63 -3.04
CA PRO A 33 10.17 -13.71 -2.33
C PRO A 33 8.82 -13.54 -3.02
N LYS A 34 7.77 -13.44 -2.20
CA LYS A 34 6.39 -13.21 -2.65
C LYS A 34 5.71 -12.15 -1.80
N LEU A 35 4.62 -11.59 -2.30
CA LEU A 35 3.76 -10.71 -1.51
C LEU A 35 2.98 -11.56 -0.49
N ASP A 36 3.00 -11.15 0.77
CA ASP A 36 2.20 -11.77 1.84
C ASP A 36 0.87 -11.07 2.03
N LYS A 37 0.90 -9.76 2.21
CA LYS A 37 -0.29 -8.91 2.41
C LYS A 37 -0.03 -7.47 2.01
N ILE A 38 -1.12 -6.74 1.74
CA ILE A 38 -1.13 -5.28 1.67
C ILE A 38 -2.05 -4.76 2.76
N THR A 39 -1.56 -3.86 3.59
CA THR A 39 -2.33 -3.22 4.64
C THR A 39 -2.57 -1.76 4.27
N LEU A 40 -3.84 -1.37 4.25
CA LEU A 40 -4.25 0.02 4.09
C LEU A 40 -4.63 0.55 5.46
N ASN A 41 -4.18 1.76 5.78
CA ASN A 41 -4.49 2.44 7.02
C ASN A 41 -4.89 3.88 6.74
N MET A 42 -5.95 4.33 7.38
CA MET A 42 -6.40 5.72 7.31
C MET A 42 -6.62 6.24 8.73
N GLY A 43 -5.80 7.20 9.13
CA GLY A 43 -5.91 7.89 10.41
C GLY A 43 -6.90 9.05 10.29
N VAL A 44 -7.87 9.12 11.19
CA VAL A 44 -8.88 10.19 11.24
C VAL A 44 -8.74 10.94 12.55
N GLY A 45 -7.82 11.93 12.60
CA GLY A 45 -7.55 12.72 13.82
C GLY A 45 -8.78 13.54 14.29
N GLU A 46 -9.64 13.94 13.37
CA GLU A 46 -10.89 14.67 13.68
C GLU A 46 -11.94 13.82 14.38
N ALA A 47 -11.75 12.53 14.46
CA ALA A 47 -12.66 11.60 15.13
C ALA A 47 -12.80 11.86 16.62
N SER A 48 -11.86 12.58 17.23
CA SER A 48 -11.95 13.05 18.62
C SER A 48 -13.14 14.00 18.85
N GLN A 49 -13.55 14.73 17.81
CA GLN A 49 -14.67 15.66 17.82
C GLN A 49 -15.93 15.03 17.22
N ASP A 50 -15.79 14.29 16.13
CA ASP A 50 -16.93 13.67 15.42
C ASP A 50 -16.62 12.21 15.02
N LYS A 51 -17.27 11.29 15.71
CA LYS A 51 -17.14 9.85 15.46
C LYS A 51 -17.67 9.41 14.09
N LYS A 52 -18.60 10.16 13.48
CA LYS A 52 -19.17 9.83 12.16
C LYS A 52 -18.09 9.88 11.07
N LYS A 53 -17.12 10.76 11.20
CA LYS A 53 -16.00 10.89 10.23
C LYS A 53 -15.17 9.61 10.06
N VAL A 54 -15.07 8.79 11.11
CA VAL A 54 -14.41 7.47 10.99
C VAL A 54 -15.26 6.50 10.19
N GLN A 55 -16.58 6.58 10.35
CA GLN A 55 -17.49 5.72 9.60
C GLN A 55 -17.42 6.04 8.10
N THR A 56 -17.48 7.33 7.73
CA THR A 56 -17.32 7.79 6.34
C THR A 56 -15.97 7.34 5.76
N ALA A 57 -14.87 7.52 6.50
CA ALA A 57 -13.54 7.06 6.07
C ALA A 57 -13.48 5.53 5.89
N ALA A 58 -14.16 4.76 6.75
CA ALA A 58 -14.26 3.31 6.61
C ALA A 58 -15.08 2.90 5.37
N GLU A 59 -16.15 3.61 5.05
CA GLU A 59 -16.96 3.39 3.85
C GLU A 59 -16.14 3.67 2.58
N GLU A 60 -15.44 4.80 2.52
CA GLU A 60 -14.52 5.13 1.42
C GLU A 60 -13.44 4.04 1.25
N MET A 61 -12.79 3.63 2.35
CA MET A 61 -11.80 2.55 2.32
C MET A 61 -12.40 1.21 1.87
N ALA A 62 -13.66 0.92 2.21
CA ALA A 62 -14.35 -0.29 1.77
C ALA A 62 -14.54 -0.31 0.24
N LEU A 63 -14.84 0.82 -0.36
CA LEU A 63 -14.95 0.95 -1.82
C LEU A 63 -13.61 0.67 -2.50
N ILE A 64 -12.52 1.26 -1.99
CA ILE A 64 -11.16 1.07 -2.52
C ILE A 64 -10.70 -0.38 -2.37
N ALA A 65 -10.90 -0.95 -1.18
CA ALA A 65 -10.38 -2.28 -0.84
C ALA A 65 -11.24 -3.44 -1.34
N GLY A 66 -12.53 -3.19 -1.64
CA GLY A 66 -13.51 -4.25 -1.91
C GLY A 66 -13.77 -5.16 -0.70
N GLN A 67 -13.41 -4.72 0.50
CA GLN A 67 -13.51 -5.48 1.74
C GLN A 67 -13.82 -4.53 2.91
N LYS A 68 -14.66 -4.96 3.84
CA LYS A 68 -15.03 -4.18 5.03
C LYS A 68 -13.81 -3.91 5.92
N PRO A 69 -13.46 -2.62 6.18
CA PRO A 69 -12.36 -2.26 7.07
C PRO A 69 -12.72 -2.50 8.54
N VAL A 70 -11.69 -2.62 9.35
CA VAL A 70 -11.79 -2.65 10.81
C VAL A 70 -11.56 -1.25 11.35
N ILE A 71 -12.48 -0.76 12.17
CA ILE A 71 -12.33 0.52 12.87
C ILE A 71 -11.29 0.35 13.98
N THR A 72 -10.24 1.17 13.94
CA THR A 72 -9.18 1.18 14.94
C THR A 72 -9.55 2.12 16.08
N LYS A 73 -9.30 1.66 17.32
CA LYS A 73 -9.64 2.39 18.56
C LYS A 73 -8.37 2.86 19.28
N ALA A 74 -8.47 3.98 19.97
CA ALA A 74 -7.40 4.49 20.80
C ALA A 74 -7.06 3.50 21.94
N LYS A 75 -5.77 3.23 22.14
CA LYS A 75 -5.26 2.33 23.18
C LYS A 75 -5.07 3.02 24.52
N LYS A 76 -4.86 4.34 24.52
CA LYS A 76 -4.61 5.16 25.72
C LYS A 76 -5.39 6.46 25.64
N SER A 77 -5.75 7.00 26.81
CA SER A 77 -6.36 8.32 26.93
C SER A 77 -5.26 9.38 26.91
N ILE A 78 -5.40 10.40 26.04
CA ILE A 78 -4.46 11.52 25.92
C ILE A 78 -5.26 12.83 25.95
N ALA A 79 -5.15 13.60 27.03
CA ALA A 79 -5.95 14.80 27.25
C ALA A 79 -5.67 15.89 26.19
N GLN A 80 -4.40 16.07 25.79
CA GLN A 80 -3.99 17.04 24.78
C GLN A 80 -4.72 16.86 23.44
N PHE A 81 -4.97 15.62 23.02
CA PHE A 81 -5.70 15.30 21.80
C PHE A 81 -7.20 15.06 22.02
N LYS A 82 -7.70 15.29 23.22
CA LYS A 82 -9.10 15.03 23.64
C LYS A 82 -9.51 13.58 23.35
N LEU A 83 -8.59 12.65 23.46
CA LEU A 83 -8.79 11.22 23.22
C LEU A 83 -9.05 10.48 24.54
N ARG A 84 -10.03 9.58 24.49
CA ARG A 84 -10.26 8.59 25.54
C ARG A 84 -10.02 7.19 25.00
N GLU A 85 -9.58 6.28 25.84
CA GLU A 85 -9.44 4.87 25.52
C GLU A 85 -10.74 4.31 24.91
N GLY A 86 -10.59 3.48 23.88
CA GLY A 86 -11.73 2.89 23.17
C GLY A 86 -12.39 3.80 22.12
N MET A 87 -12.03 5.08 22.01
CA MET A 87 -12.57 5.95 20.96
C MET A 87 -12.11 5.51 19.57
N PRO A 88 -13.00 5.50 18.55
CA PRO A 88 -12.62 5.22 17.18
C PRO A 88 -11.76 6.38 16.64
N ILE A 89 -10.61 6.06 16.04
CA ILE A 89 -9.65 7.06 15.55
C ILE A 89 -9.16 6.81 14.12
N GLY A 90 -9.56 5.71 13.50
CA GLY A 90 -9.16 5.39 12.14
C GLY A 90 -9.79 4.10 11.64
N ALA A 91 -9.42 3.73 10.43
CA ALA A 91 -9.82 2.50 9.79
C ALA A 91 -8.61 1.79 9.18
N LYS A 92 -8.63 0.46 9.19
CA LYS A 92 -7.58 -0.40 8.64
C LYS A 92 -8.19 -1.58 7.91
N VAL A 93 -7.59 -1.96 6.79
CA VAL A 93 -7.92 -3.20 6.08
C VAL A 93 -6.65 -3.94 5.69
N THR A 94 -6.70 -5.26 5.72
CA THR A 94 -5.60 -6.13 5.28
C THR A 94 -6.07 -6.97 4.12
N LEU A 95 -5.43 -6.83 2.98
CA LEU A 95 -5.71 -7.55 1.75
C LEU A 95 -4.72 -8.69 1.59
N ARG A 96 -5.22 -9.86 1.18
CA ARG A 96 -4.43 -11.07 0.95
C ARG A 96 -4.89 -11.78 -0.32
N ARG A 97 -4.04 -12.66 -0.85
CA ARG A 97 -4.33 -13.52 -2.01
C ARG A 97 -4.83 -12.72 -3.22
N GLU A 98 -5.95 -13.10 -3.81
CA GLU A 98 -6.49 -12.50 -5.04
C GLU A 98 -6.80 -11.02 -4.88
N ARG A 99 -7.48 -10.62 -3.80
CA ARG A 99 -7.81 -9.21 -3.54
C ARG A 99 -6.56 -8.33 -3.38
N MET A 100 -5.48 -8.88 -2.86
CA MET A 100 -4.20 -8.19 -2.76
C MET A 100 -3.62 -7.91 -4.15
N TYR A 101 -3.62 -8.90 -5.04
CA TYR A 101 -3.10 -8.73 -6.40
C TYR A 101 -3.98 -7.80 -7.24
N GLU A 102 -5.30 -7.84 -7.07
CA GLU A 102 -6.22 -6.92 -7.73
C GLU A 102 -6.01 -5.48 -7.28
N PHE A 103 -5.86 -5.27 -5.97
CA PHE A 103 -5.54 -3.95 -5.44
C PHE A 103 -4.18 -3.46 -5.94
N LEU A 104 -3.17 -4.34 -5.96
CA LEU A 104 -1.85 -4.01 -6.47
C LEU A 104 -1.90 -3.55 -7.93
N ASP A 105 -2.64 -4.25 -8.77
CA ASP A 105 -2.79 -3.91 -10.18
C ASP A 105 -3.41 -2.53 -10.35
N ARG A 106 -4.50 -2.23 -9.66
CA ARG A 106 -5.14 -0.91 -9.68
C ARG A 106 -4.23 0.19 -9.13
N LEU A 107 -3.49 -0.12 -8.07
CA LEU A 107 -2.54 0.83 -7.48
C LEU A 107 -1.46 1.23 -8.48
N VAL A 108 -0.81 0.25 -9.12
CA VAL A 108 0.32 0.50 -10.04
C VAL A 108 -0.13 1.09 -11.37
N THR A 109 -1.20 0.53 -11.97
CA THR A 109 -1.62 0.91 -13.32
C THR A 109 -2.51 2.14 -13.37
N ILE A 110 -3.31 2.40 -12.35
CA ILE A 110 -4.32 3.47 -12.37
C ILE A 110 -4.02 4.55 -11.34
N ALA A 111 -3.82 4.17 -10.07
CA ALA A 111 -3.75 5.13 -8.98
C ALA A 111 -2.41 5.90 -8.98
N MET A 112 -1.27 5.23 -9.09
CA MET A 112 0.04 5.89 -9.07
C MET A 112 0.22 6.94 -10.16
N PRO A 113 -0.14 6.70 -11.45
CA PRO A 113 -0.05 7.72 -12.48
C PRO A 113 -0.94 8.95 -12.25
N ARG A 114 -1.98 8.82 -11.42
CA ARG A 114 -2.90 9.92 -11.08
C ARG A 114 -2.45 10.73 -9.87
N ILE A 115 -1.36 10.33 -9.20
CA ILE A 115 -0.80 11.12 -8.10
C ILE A 115 -0.27 12.43 -8.65
N ARG A 116 -0.69 13.53 -8.02
CA ARG A 116 -0.24 14.87 -8.38
C ARG A 116 1.25 15.03 -8.11
N ASP A 117 1.99 15.61 -9.08
CA ASP A 117 3.44 15.84 -8.99
C ASP A 117 4.27 14.58 -8.65
N PHE A 118 3.84 13.43 -9.19
CA PHE A 118 4.51 12.17 -8.93
C PHE A 118 5.90 12.12 -9.58
N ARG A 119 6.94 11.96 -8.77
CA ARG A 119 8.35 11.89 -9.21
C ARG A 119 8.98 10.50 -9.00
N GLY A 120 8.16 9.51 -8.70
CA GLY A 120 8.61 8.16 -8.32
C GLY A 120 8.46 7.87 -6.83
N LEU A 121 8.65 6.63 -6.48
CA LEU A 121 8.54 6.15 -5.10
C LEU A 121 9.88 6.32 -4.36
N ASN A 122 9.82 6.62 -3.06
CA ASN A 122 11.01 6.72 -2.24
C ASN A 122 11.68 5.36 -2.06
N PRO A 123 12.92 5.14 -2.53
CA PRO A 123 13.62 3.87 -2.41
C PRO A 123 14.08 3.56 -0.97
N LYS A 124 14.05 4.54 -0.06
CA LYS A 124 14.47 4.40 1.34
C LYS A 124 13.33 4.05 2.31
N SER A 125 12.10 3.84 1.80
CA SER A 125 10.93 3.54 2.63
C SER A 125 10.76 2.04 2.91
N PHE A 126 11.85 1.28 2.94
CA PHE A 126 11.89 -0.10 3.40
C PHE A 126 12.22 -0.15 4.89
N ASP A 127 11.82 -1.24 5.56
CA ASP A 127 11.98 -1.41 7.01
C ASP A 127 13.23 -2.21 7.43
N GLY A 128 14.12 -2.55 6.51
CA GLY A 128 15.28 -3.43 6.74
C GLY A 128 14.95 -4.92 6.72
N ARG A 129 13.68 -5.28 6.51
CA ARG A 129 13.20 -6.68 6.47
C ARG A 129 12.35 -6.99 5.24
N GLY A 130 12.52 -6.20 4.19
CA GLY A 130 11.84 -6.41 2.92
C GLY A 130 10.37 -5.96 2.89
N ASN A 131 9.90 -5.15 3.82
CA ASN A 131 8.57 -4.54 3.74
C ASN A 131 8.70 -3.10 3.26
N TYR A 132 7.71 -2.65 2.49
CA TYR A 132 7.69 -1.32 1.91
C TYR A 132 6.46 -0.54 2.40
N ALA A 133 6.65 0.71 2.77
CA ALA A 133 5.57 1.60 3.18
C ALA A 133 5.54 2.88 2.34
N MET A 134 4.36 3.28 1.90
CA MET A 134 4.14 4.54 1.19
C MET A 134 2.91 5.26 1.73
N GLY A 135 2.97 6.59 1.81
CA GLY A 135 1.84 7.44 2.12
C GLY A 135 1.26 8.07 0.87
N LEU A 136 -0.05 8.01 0.73
CA LEU A 136 -0.80 8.77 -0.25
C LEU A 136 -1.42 9.99 0.41
N LYS A 137 -1.32 11.15 -0.23
CA LYS A 137 -1.89 12.40 0.29
C LYS A 137 -3.40 12.47 0.08
N GLU A 138 -3.90 11.85 -0.99
CA GLU A 138 -5.28 12.00 -1.45
C GLU A 138 -5.87 10.63 -1.84
N GLN A 139 -7.04 10.28 -1.28
CA GLN A 139 -7.76 9.06 -1.66
C GLN A 139 -8.44 9.15 -3.05
N ILE A 140 -8.57 10.35 -3.59
CA ILE A 140 -9.24 10.64 -4.87
C ILE A 140 -8.54 10.00 -6.07
N ILE A 141 -7.28 9.61 -5.93
CA ILE A 141 -6.52 8.95 -7.00
C ILE A 141 -7.15 7.61 -7.41
N PHE A 142 -7.94 7.00 -6.52
CA PHE A 142 -8.64 5.76 -6.82
C PHE A 142 -9.93 6.04 -7.59
N PRO A 143 -10.17 5.34 -8.73
CA PRO A 143 -11.34 5.58 -9.58
C PRO A 143 -12.67 5.21 -8.91
N GLU A 144 -12.64 4.39 -7.87
CA GLU A 144 -13.81 3.97 -7.09
C GLU A 144 -14.41 5.12 -6.26
N ILE A 145 -13.60 6.16 -6.03
CA ILE A 145 -13.99 7.31 -5.23
C ILE A 145 -14.46 8.45 -6.15
N SER A 146 -15.71 8.85 -5.99
CA SER A 146 -16.27 10.01 -6.69
C SER A 146 -16.02 11.28 -5.90
N TYR A 147 -15.46 12.30 -6.55
CA TYR A 147 -15.17 13.60 -5.94
C TYR A 147 -16.41 14.24 -5.28
N ASP A 148 -17.57 14.12 -5.93
CA ASP A 148 -18.82 14.72 -5.47
C ASP A 148 -19.37 14.11 -4.16
N LYS A 149 -18.89 12.93 -3.78
CA LYS A 149 -19.35 12.18 -2.59
C LYS A 149 -18.42 12.29 -1.40
N ILE A 150 -17.30 12.97 -1.55
CA ILE A 150 -16.27 13.08 -0.50
C ILE A 150 -16.54 14.32 0.33
N GLU A 151 -16.65 14.15 1.65
CA GLU A 151 -16.68 15.29 2.58
C GLU A 151 -15.33 15.99 2.70
N LYS A 152 -14.24 15.19 2.67
CA LYS A 152 -12.87 15.68 2.88
C LYS A 152 -11.84 14.79 2.20
N VAL A 153 -10.83 15.43 1.63
CA VAL A 153 -9.63 14.73 1.15
C VAL A 153 -8.83 14.22 2.35
N ARG A 154 -8.54 12.90 2.34
CA ARG A 154 -7.79 12.22 3.40
C ARG A 154 -6.61 11.48 2.81
N GLY A 155 -5.52 11.49 3.56
CA GLY A 155 -4.36 10.64 3.26
C GLY A 155 -4.59 9.20 3.69
N MET A 156 -3.80 8.30 3.11
CA MET A 156 -3.83 6.88 3.40
C MET A 156 -2.43 6.29 3.35
N ASP A 157 -2.12 5.41 4.29
CA ASP A 157 -0.89 4.65 4.29
C ASP A 157 -1.11 3.29 3.63
N ILE A 158 -0.20 2.90 2.76
CA ILE A 158 -0.16 1.60 2.10
C ILE A 158 1.11 0.89 2.51
N ILE A 159 0.97 -0.26 3.14
CA ILE A 159 2.08 -1.08 3.60
C ILE A 159 2.05 -2.39 2.84
N VAL A 160 3.09 -2.65 2.06
CA VAL A 160 3.29 -3.88 1.30
C VAL A 160 4.24 -4.78 2.08
N THR A 161 3.73 -5.89 2.58
CA THR A 161 4.51 -6.89 3.30
C THR A 161 4.91 -8.00 2.34
N THR A 162 6.21 -8.30 2.30
CA THR A 162 6.76 -9.38 1.47
C THR A 162 7.37 -10.48 2.34
N THR A 163 7.77 -11.57 1.73
CA THR A 163 8.55 -12.64 2.37
C THR A 163 10.05 -12.52 2.10
N ALA A 164 10.50 -11.41 1.49
CA ALA A 164 11.90 -11.15 1.26
C ALA A 164 12.68 -11.06 2.58
N LYS A 165 13.93 -11.49 2.55
CA LYS A 165 14.83 -11.42 3.72
C LYS A 165 15.56 -10.08 3.79
N THR A 166 15.77 -9.45 2.63
CA THR A 166 16.50 -8.19 2.49
C THR A 166 15.68 -7.16 1.72
N ASP A 167 16.01 -5.88 1.90
CA ASP A 167 15.33 -4.79 1.19
C ASP A 167 15.65 -4.79 -0.31
N ASP A 168 16.82 -5.29 -0.71
CA ASP A 168 17.21 -5.38 -2.13
C ASP A 168 16.37 -6.42 -2.88
N GLU A 169 16.13 -7.58 -2.25
CA GLU A 169 15.20 -8.59 -2.79
C GLU A 169 13.79 -8.01 -2.93
N ALA A 170 13.30 -7.31 -1.91
CA ALA A 170 11.98 -6.70 -1.93
C ALA A 170 11.87 -5.57 -2.97
N ARG A 171 12.91 -4.73 -3.10
CA ARG A 171 12.95 -3.65 -4.09
C ARG A 171 12.86 -4.21 -5.51
N GLU A 172 13.62 -5.24 -5.80
CA GLU A 172 13.57 -5.87 -7.12
C GLU A 172 12.23 -6.56 -7.37
N LEU A 173 11.68 -7.25 -6.37
CA LEU A 173 10.34 -7.85 -6.46
C LEU A 173 9.29 -6.80 -6.81
N LEU A 174 9.26 -5.67 -6.10
CA LEU A 174 8.29 -4.59 -6.34
C LEU A 174 8.55 -3.91 -7.70
N ARG A 175 9.80 -3.75 -8.12
CA ARG A 175 10.16 -3.23 -9.44
C ARG A 175 9.60 -4.11 -10.56
N LEU A 176 9.71 -5.42 -10.44
CA LEU A 176 9.15 -6.37 -11.40
C LEU A 176 7.61 -6.34 -11.44
N PHE A 177 6.96 -6.02 -10.32
CA PHE A 177 5.53 -5.73 -10.29
C PHE A 177 5.16 -4.39 -10.95
N GLY A 178 6.14 -3.55 -11.26
CA GLY A 178 5.94 -2.26 -11.94
C GLY A 178 5.88 -1.05 -11.00
N PHE A 179 6.38 -1.17 -9.77
CA PHE A 179 6.55 0.00 -8.90
C PHE A 179 7.59 0.95 -9.50
N PRO A 180 7.25 2.24 -9.67
CA PRO A 180 8.13 3.21 -10.31
C PRO A 180 9.18 3.75 -9.34
N PHE A 181 10.17 2.92 -9.01
CA PHE A 181 11.36 3.40 -8.29
C PHE A 181 12.26 4.18 -9.26
N PRO A 182 12.88 5.29 -8.83
CA PRO A 182 13.90 5.98 -9.61
C PRO A 182 15.06 5.02 -9.89
N ARG A 183 15.71 5.17 -11.05
CA ARG A 183 16.94 4.45 -11.35
C ARG A 183 18.04 4.93 -10.40
N GLU A 184 18.93 4.04 -9.98
CA GLU A 184 19.98 4.34 -8.99
C GLU A 184 20.85 5.55 -9.40
N GLU A 185 21.17 5.70 -10.67
CA GLU A 185 21.89 6.85 -11.22
C GLU A 185 21.17 8.19 -10.97
N ALA A 186 19.85 8.23 -11.14
CA ALA A 186 19.04 9.44 -10.89
C ALA A 186 18.82 9.72 -9.39
N ALA A 187 18.96 8.73 -8.54
CA ALA A 187 18.86 8.89 -7.09
C ALA A 187 20.12 9.53 -6.48
N GLU A 188 21.28 9.25 -7.04
CA GLU A 188 22.56 9.86 -6.63
C GLU A 188 22.65 11.34 -7.06
N GLU A 189 22.19 11.66 -8.27
CA GLU A 189 22.13 13.07 -8.75
C GLU A 189 21.19 13.93 -7.91
N GLN A 190 20.05 13.39 -7.47
CA GLN A 190 19.11 14.12 -6.62
C GLN A 190 19.61 14.30 -5.19
N GLN A 191 20.48 13.43 -4.69
CA GLN A 191 21.11 13.59 -3.39
C GLN A 191 22.32 14.57 -3.42
N ALA A 192 22.97 14.68 -4.56
CA ALA A 192 24.07 15.64 -4.76
C ALA A 192 23.55 17.09 -4.97
N ALA A 193 22.29 17.24 -5.32
CA ALA A 193 21.64 18.54 -5.60
C ALA A 193 20.79 19.10 -4.42
N ALA A 194 20.70 18.38 -3.28
CA ALA A 194 19.94 18.76 -2.10
C ALA A 194 20.85 19.04 -0.90
#